data_a76c4e23b662552d96c55b6c0beae63a
#
_entry.id   a76c4e23b662552d96c55b6c0beae63a
#
_cell.length_a   1.000
_cell.length_b   1.000
_cell.length_c   1.000
_cell.angle_alpha   90.00
_cell.angle_beta   90.00
_cell.angle_gamma   90.00
#
_symmetry.space_group_name_H-M   'P 1'
#
loop_
_entity.id
_entity.type
_entity.pdbx_description
1 polymer ?
#
loop_
_entity_poly.entity_id
_entity_poly.type
_entity_poly.pdbx_seq_one_letter_code
_entity_poly.pdbx_strand_id
1 'polypeptide(L)'
;MANTKTINAKITFNDGNVINLELYPELAPITVNNFVNLCKAKFYDGLCFHRVIDKFMIQGGGFVWDERRGLVDKNAPSIKGEFKSNGVNNPIKHEKGVISMARTQVKDSASSQFFICVADTPFLDGEYAAFGKCRDEESIKVAVKYGKVKTGRWQYYSDIPLQPIVIKTIEIEQ
;
A
#
# COMPACT_ATOMS: atom_id res chain seq x y z
N MET A 1 -26.56 -13.93 5.45
CA MET A 1 -25.29 -13.60 4.87
C MET A 1 -24.87 -12.20 5.31
N ALA A 2 -23.77 -12.13 6.00
CA ALA A 2 -23.31 -10.82 6.43
C ALA A 2 -22.85 -10.02 5.20
N ASN A 3 -23.42 -8.85 5.04
CA ASN A 3 -22.93 -7.91 4.04
C ASN A 3 -21.62 -7.33 4.55
N THR A 4 -20.51 -7.81 4.00
CA THR A 4 -19.21 -7.23 4.32
C THR A 4 -19.25 -5.76 3.88
N LYS A 5 -19.20 -4.87 4.86
CA LYS A 5 -19.09 -3.45 4.55
C LYS A 5 -17.73 -3.18 3.96
N THR A 6 -17.68 -2.54 2.82
CA THR A 6 -16.44 -2.08 2.22
C THR A 6 -16.37 -0.57 2.32
N ILE A 7 -15.15 -0.06 2.39
CA ILE A 7 -14.88 1.37 2.32
C ILE A 7 -14.12 1.60 1.04
N ASN A 8 -14.58 2.52 0.23
CA ASN A 8 -13.93 2.83 -1.04
C ASN A 8 -12.91 3.94 -0.87
N ALA A 9 -11.76 3.77 -1.49
CA ALA A 9 -10.69 4.76 -1.49
C ALA A 9 -10.19 4.96 -2.91
N LYS A 10 -9.64 6.14 -3.16
CA LYS A 10 -9.13 6.51 -4.48
C LYS A 10 -7.76 7.15 -4.33
N ILE A 11 -6.75 6.50 -4.93
CA ILE A 11 -5.40 7.08 -5.01
C ILE A 11 -5.30 7.82 -6.34
N THR A 12 -5.04 9.11 -6.27
CA THR A 12 -4.74 9.92 -7.45
C THR A 12 -3.25 10.22 -7.46
N PHE A 13 -2.60 9.99 -8.58
CA PHE A 13 -1.17 10.22 -8.75
C PHE A 13 -0.93 11.53 -9.48
N ASN A 14 0.27 12.10 -9.30
CA ASN A 14 0.62 13.38 -9.95
C ASN A 14 0.57 13.31 -11.48
N ASP A 15 0.75 12.13 -12.06
CA ASP A 15 0.67 11.92 -13.52
C ASP A 15 -0.77 11.77 -14.04
N GLY A 16 -1.76 11.86 -13.15
CA GLY A 16 -3.18 11.74 -13.51
C GLY A 16 -3.75 10.33 -13.45
N ASN A 17 -2.90 9.32 -13.24
CA ASN A 17 -3.40 7.96 -13.06
C ASN A 17 -4.15 7.81 -11.75
N VAL A 18 -5.08 6.86 -11.70
CA VAL A 18 -5.92 6.61 -10.54
C VAL A 18 -5.95 5.11 -10.23
N ILE A 19 -5.88 4.78 -8.95
CA ILE A 19 -6.13 3.42 -8.46
C ILE A 19 -7.30 3.49 -7.49
N ASN A 20 -8.40 2.81 -7.83
CA ASN A 20 -9.57 2.69 -6.98
C ASN A 20 -9.46 1.44 -6.13
N LEU A 21 -9.70 1.58 -4.83
CA LEU A 21 -9.58 0.51 -3.85
C LEU A 21 -10.90 0.26 -3.16
N GLU A 22 -11.12 -0.99 -2.75
CA GLU A 22 -12.10 -1.33 -1.73
C GLU A 22 -11.36 -1.90 -0.52
N LEU A 23 -11.72 -1.42 0.67
CA LEU A 23 -11.10 -1.80 1.93
C LEU A 23 -12.06 -2.66 2.73
N TYR A 24 -11.51 -3.58 3.53
CA TYR A 24 -12.30 -4.57 4.28
C TYR A 24 -12.17 -4.36 5.79
N PRO A 25 -12.94 -3.41 6.38
CA PRO A 25 -12.79 -3.09 7.80
C PRO A 25 -13.18 -4.23 8.74
N GLU A 26 -14.03 -5.15 8.29
CA GLU A 26 -14.42 -6.29 9.13
C GLU A 26 -13.29 -7.34 9.24
N LEU A 27 -12.42 -7.42 8.23
CA LEU A 27 -11.33 -8.40 8.19
C LEU A 27 -10.05 -7.86 8.81
N ALA A 28 -9.83 -6.56 8.74
CA ALA A 28 -8.64 -5.89 9.28
C ALA A 28 -9.02 -4.52 9.86
N PRO A 29 -9.79 -4.50 10.96
CA PRO A 29 -10.36 -3.25 11.48
C PRO A 29 -9.34 -2.22 11.91
N ILE A 30 -8.29 -2.62 12.60
CA ILE A 30 -7.25 -1.69 13.07
C ILE A 30 -6.48 -1.12 11.86
N THR A 31 -6.14 -1.97 10.91
CA THR A 31 -5.41 -1.60 9.70
C THR A 31 -6.21 -0.64 8.85
N VAL A 32 -7.48 -0.95 8.58
CA VAL A 32 -8.34 -0.09 7.77
C VAL A 32 -8.57 1.25 8.46
N ASN A 33 -8.86 1.22 9.77
CA ASN A 33 -9.07 2.46 10.53
C ASN A 33 -7.84 3.36 10.48
N ASN A 34 -6.66 2.79 10.66
CA ASN A 34 -5.40 3.52 10.56
C ASN A 34 -5.21 4.15 9.18
N PHE A 35 -5.40 3.35 8.13
CA PHE A 35 -5.26 3.83 6.75
C PHE A 35 -6.26 4.96 6.44
N VAL A 36 -7.52 4.77 6.81
CA VAL A 36 -8.58 5.77 6.59
C VAL A 36 -8.24 7.08 7.31
N ASN A 37 -7.80 7.01 8.57
CA ASN A 37 -7.43 8.19 9.34
C ASN A 37 -6.25 8.93 8.72
N LEU A 38 -5.24 8.20 8.26
CA LEU A 38 -4.10 8.80 7.56
C LEU A 38 -4.52 9.48 6.26
N CYS A 39 -5.43 8.87 5.51
CA CYS A 39 -5.96 9.46 4.28
C CYS A 39 -6.72 10.75 4.59
N LYS A 40 -7.58 10.75 5.60
CA LYS A 40 -8.35 11.93 6.00
C LYS A 40 -7.45 13.06 6.51
N ALA A 41 -6.34 12.71 7.13
CA ALA A 41 -5.35 13.68 7.61
C ALA A 41 -4.41 14.17 6.51
N LYS A 42 -4.60 13.72 5.26
CA LYS A 42 -3.74 14.06 4.12
C LYS A 42 -2.29 13.60 4.30
N PHE A 43 -2.08 12.57 5.12
CA PHE A 43 -0.74 12.06 5.41
C PHE A 43 -0.01 11.61 4.15
N TYR A 44 -0.74 10.96 3.22
CA TYR A 44 -0.15 10.38 2.02
C TYR A 44 0.11 11.39 0.89
N ASP A 45 -0.40 12.61 1.01
CA ASP A 45 -0.21 13.62 -0.02
C ASP A 45 1.29 13.91 -0.22
N GLY A 46 1.76 13.77 -1.44
CA GLY A 46 3.16 14.02 -1.78
C GLY A 46 4.13 12.86 -1.52
N LEU A 47 3.66 11.76 -0.93
CA LEU A 47 4.51 10.59 -0.70
C LEU A 47 4.70 9.79 -1.98
N CYS A 48 5.82 9.09 -2.09
CA CYS A 48 6.15 8.33 -3.29
C CYS A 48 6.08 6.83 -3.07
N PHE A 49 5.99 6.10 -4.17
CA PHE A 49 6.21 4.66 -4.19
C PHE A 49 7.71 4.44 -4.37
N HIS A 50 8.39 4.17 -3.27
CA HIS A 50 9.85 4.13 -3.22
C HIS A 50 10.44 2.76 -3.59
N ARG A 51 9.59 1.75 -3.76
CA ARG A 51 10.05 0.41 -4.09
C ARG A 51 9.05 -0.27 -4.99
N VAL A 52 9.47 -0.60 -6.21
CA VAL A 52 8.61 -1.33 -7.15
C VAL A 52 9.40 -2.50 -7.74
N ILE A 53 8.77 -3.66 -7.78
CA ILE A 53 9.38 -4.86 -8.34
C ILE A 53 8.36 -5.51 -9.26
N ASP A 54 8.71 -5.59 -10.54
CA ASP A 54 7.85 -6.20 -11.55
C ASP A 54 7.52 -7.63 -11.16
N LYS A 55 6.29 -8.03 -11.39
CA LYS A 55 5.77 -9.37 -11.06
C LYS A 55 5.75 -9.68 -9.57
N PHE A 56 5.82 -8.63 -8.73
CA PHE A 56 5.75 -8.78 -7.28
C PHE A 56 4.80 -7.73 -6.69
N MET A 57 5.28 -6.51 -6.46
CA MET A 57 4.47 -5.48 -5.79
C MET A 57 5.02 -4.08 -6.04
N ILE A 58 4.18 -3.07 -5.73
CA ILE A 58 4.60 -1.68 -5.63
C ILE A 58 4.36 -1.22 -4.20
N GLN A 59 5.35 -0.57 -3.60
CA GLN A 59 5.34 -0.20 -2.18
C GLN A 59 5.60 1.30 -2.01
N GLY A 60 4.81 1.93 -1.16
CA GLY A 60 4.95 3.35 -0.89
C GLY A 60 4.27 3.75 0.41
N GLY A 61 4.13 5.08 0.60
CA GLY A 61 3.41 5.62 1.74
C GLY A 61 4.26 5.91 2.97
N GLY A 62 5.58 5.96 2.83
CA GLY A 62 6.48 6.24 3.97
C GLY A 62 7.60 7.22 3.67
N PHE A 63 7.75 7.62 2.41
CA PHE A 63 8.87 8.49 2.01
C PHE A 63 8.41 9.56 1.04
N VAL A 64 9.06 10.73 1.14
CA VAL A 64 9.01 11.77 0.12
C VAL A 64 10.31 11.67 -0.68
N TRP A 65 10.24 11.80 -1.99
CA TRP A 65 11.44 11.96 -2.79
C TRP A 65 11.82 13.43 -2.85
N ASP A 66 12.98 13.77 -2.33
CA ASP A 66 13.55 15.12 -2.35
C ASP A 66 14.74 15.12 -3.29
N GLU A 67 14.79 16.05 -4.24
CA GLU A 67 15.87 16.07 -5.24
C GLU A 67 17.25 16.27 -4.63
N ARG A 68 17.33 16.90 -3.46
CA ARG A 68 18.62 17.14 -2.79
C ARG A 68 18.95 16.05 -1.77
N ARG A 69 17.95 15.55 -1.04
CA ARG A 69 18.15 14.63 0.08
C ARG A 69 17.82 13.18 -0.24
N GLY A 70 17.22 12.92 -1.43
CA GLY A 70 16.78 11.60 -1.80
C GLY A 70 15.50 11.19 -1.07
N LEU A 71 15.46 9.99 -0.53
CA LEU A 71 14.30 9.50 0.22
C LEU A 71 14.29 10.10 1.63
N VAL A 72 13.21 10.77 1.98
CA VAL A 72 13.03 11.38 3.30
C VAL A 72 11.84 10.72 3.98
N ASP A 73 12.08 10.17 5.18
CA ASP A 73 11.05 9.47 5.95
C ASP A 73 9.92 10.41 6.38
N LYS A 74 8.70 9.88 6.33
CA LYS A 74 7.56 10.48 7.01
C LYS A 74 6.95 9.38 7.88
N ASN A 75 6.91 9.58 9.18
CA ASN A 75 6.59 8.53 10.14
C ASN A 75 5.19 8.69 10.72
N ALA A 76 4.57 7.55 11.04
CA ALA A 76 3.32 7.46 11.74
C ALA A 76 3.46 6.42 12.86
N PRO A 77 2.59 6.44 13.88
CA PRO A 77 2.64 5.42 14.94
C PRO A 77 2.40 4.01 14.40
N SER A 78 3.07 3.04 15.01
CA SER A 78 2.88 1.63 14.67
C SER A 78 1.54 1.11 15.15
N ILE A 79 1.02 0.10 14.44
CA ILE A 79 -0.22 -0.57 14.78
C ILE A 79 0.00 -2.07 14.93
N LYS A 80 -0.96 -2.73 15.58
CA LYS A 80 -0.95 -4.19 15.69
C LYS A 80 -1.07 -4.81 14.30
N GLY A 81 -0.25 -5.83 14.04
CA GLY A 81 -0.29 -6.58 12.78
C GLY A 81 -1.47 -7.54 12.74
N GLU A 82 -2.40 -7.32 11.84
CA GLU A 82 -3.62 -8.13 11.71
C GLU A 82 -3.44 -9.20 10.66
N PHE A 83 -2.71 -10.25 11.02
CA PHE A 83 -2.45 -11.38 10.14
C PHE A 83 -2.32 -12.67 10.96
N LYS A 84 -2.47 -13.80 10.28
CA LYS A 84 -2.61 -15.12 10.93
C LYS A 84 -1.46 -15.45 11.88
N SER A 85 -0.21 -15.25 11.45
CA SER A 85 0.95 -15.59 12.31
C SER A 85 1.06 -14.68 13.53
N ASN A 86 0.27 -13.62 13.61
CA ASN A 86 0.16 -12.72 14.76
C ASN A 86 -1.15 -12.91 15.54
N GLY A 87 -1.83 -14.04 15.31
CA GLY A 87 -3.01 -14.41 16.06
C GLY A 87 -4.33 -13.79 15.60
N VAL A 88 -4.35 -13.17 14.44
CA VAL A 88 -5.56 -12.53 13.90
C VAL A 88 -6.08 -13.34 12.71
N ASN A 89 -7.38 -13.66 12.74
CA ASN A 89 -8.01 -14.38 11.65
C ASN A 89 -8.29 -13.42 10.48
N ASN A 90 -7.30 -13.26 9.63
CA ASN A 90 -7.42 -12.46 8.42
C ASN A 90 -7.28 -13.39 7.21
N PRO A 91 -8.38 -13.71 6.52
CA PRO A 91 -8.36 -14.69 5.44
C PRO A 91 -7.95 -14.14 4.08
N ILE A 92 -7.68 -12.85 3.98
CA ILE A 92 -7.38 -12.21 2.69
C ILE A 92 -6.08 -12.78 2.14
N LYS A 93 -6.13 -13.26 0.91
CA LYS A 93 -4.96 -13.78 0.20
C LYS A 93 -4.30 -12.69 -0.60
N HIS A 94 -2.98 -12.76 -0.71
CA HIS A 94 -2.19 -11.79 -1.48
C HIS A 94 -2.24 -12.13 -2.97
N GLU A 95 -3.37 -11.84 -3.58
CA GLU A 95 -3.58 -11.99 -5.01
C GLU A 95 -3.30 -10.68 -5.72
N LYS A 96 -3.14 -10.76 -7.03
CA LYS A 96 -2.92 -9.56 -7.85
C LYS A 96 -4.00 -8.50 -7.58
N GLY A 97 -3.57 -7.29 -7.26
CA GLY A 97 -4.47 -6.18 -6.94
C GLY A 97 -4.74 -5.97 -5.45
N VAL A 98 -4.30 -6.87 -4.58
CA VAL A 98 -4.52 -6.77 -3.12
C VAL A 98 -3.57 -5.72 -2.53
N ILE A 99 -4.11 -4.90 -1.61
CA ILE A 99 -3.33 -3.95 -0.83
C ILE A 99 -3.09 -4.51 0.58
N SER A 100 -1.87 -4.38 1.06
CA SER A 100 -1.42 -4.96 2.34
C SER A 100 -0.42 -4.02 2.99
N MET A 101 -0.25 -4.11 4.31
CA MET A 101 0.69 -3.25 5.02
C MET A 101 2.11 -3.80 4.96
N ALA A 102 3.05 -2.94 4.61
CA ALA A 102 4.46 -3.23 4.75
C ALA A 102 4.86 -3.13 6.22
N ARG A 103 5.85 -3.91 6.63
CA ARG A 103 6.36 -3.92 8.00
C ARG A 103 7.80 -4.39 8.03
N THR A 104 8.45 -4.17 9.17
CA THR A 104 9.76 -4.78 9.45
C THR A 104 9.53 -6.24 9.91
N GLN A 105 10.56 -6.90 10.39
CA GLN A 105 10.43 -8.25 10.95
C GLN A 105 9.61 -8.27 12.25
N VAL A 106 9.49 -7.15 12.92
CA VAL A 106 8.62 -7.01 14.10
C VAL A 106 7.17 -7.03 13.65
N LYS A 107 6.36 -7.93 14.20
CA LYS A 107 4.98 -8.15 13.74
C LYS A 107 4.07 -6.95 13.93
N ASP A 108 4.30 -6.13 14.94
CA ASP A 108 3.50 -4.94 15.24
C ASP A 108 4.23 -3.66 14.83
N SER A 109 4.93 -3.69 13.70
CA SER A 109 5.74 -2.55 13.22
C SER A 109 5.15 -1.81 12.03
N ALA A 110 4.04 -2.27 11.48
CA ALA A 110 3.37 -1.55 10.39
C ALA A 110 2.90 -0.18 10.88
N SER A 111 3.01 0.84 10.05
CA SER A 111 2.56 2.19 10.40
C SER A 111 1.82 2.86 9.26
N SER A 112 2.50 3.26 8.20
CA SER A 112 1.88 3.94 7.06
C SER A 112 2.19 3.28 5.73
N GLN A 113 3.33 2.61 5.60
CA GLN A 113 3.72 2.03 4.31
C GLN A 113 2.84 0.85 3.94
N PHE A 114 2.45 0.81 2.69
CA PHE A 114 1.64 -0.26 2.15
C PHE A 114 2.21 -0.71 0.81
N PHE A 115 1.77 -1.87 0.36
CA PHE A 115 2.12 -2.33 -0.98
C PHE A 115 0.88 -2.87 -1.68
N ILE A 116 0.89 -2.79 -3.00
CA ILE A 116 -0.16 -3.36 -3.84
C ILE A 116 0.49 -4.48 -4.68
N CYS A 117 -0.07 -5.67 -4.59
CA CYS A 117 0.43 -6.82 -5.34
C CYS A 117 0.17 -6.63 -6.83
N VAL A 118 1.18 -6.83 -7.65
CA VAL A 118 1.03 -6.78 -9.12
C VAL A 118 1.08 -8.19 -9.72
N ALA A 119 1.08 -9.19 -8.85
CA ALA A 119 1.00 -10.61 -9.19
C ALA A 119 0.50 -11.36 -7.95
N ASP A 120 0.19 -12.64 -8.09
CA ASP A 120 -0.18 -13.46 -6.94
C ASP A 120 1.09 -13.78 -6.14
N THR A 121 1.04 -13.50 -4.83
CA THR A 121 2.18 -13.68 -3.93
C THR A 121 1.77 -14.50 -2.71
N PRO A 122 1.41 -15.80 -2.90
CA PRO A 122 0.86 -16.59 -1.81
C PRO A 122 1.81 -16.80 -0.63
N PHE A 123 3.12 -16.63 -0.83
CA PHE A 123 4.08 -16.72 0.26
C PHE A 123 3.95 -15.61 1.30
N LEU A 124 3.16 -14.56 1.01
CA LEU A 124 2.87 -13.48 1.97
C LEU A 124 1.62 -13.76 2.80
N ASP A 125 0.80 -14.74 2.40
CA ASP A 125 -0.45 -15.03 3.08
C ASP A 125 -0.21 -15.43 4.53
N GLY A 126 -0.99 -14.83 5.44
CA GLY A 126 -0.86 -15.09 6.86
C GLY A 126 0.31 -14.40 7.56
N GLU A 127 1.15 -13.66 6.81
CA GLU A 127 2.34 -13.00 7.35
C GLU A 127 2.28 -11.48 7.26
N TYR A 128 1.35 -10.94 6.50
CA TYR A 128 1.15 -9.50 6.32
C TYR A 128 -0.33 -9.17 6.41
N ALA A 129 -0.63 -7.94 6.84
CA ALA A 129 -2.00 -7.48 7.05
C ALA A 129 -2.60 -6.94 5.74
N ALA A 130 -3.10 -7.84 4.91
CA ALA A 130 -3.89 -7.46 3.75
C ALA A 130 -5.19 -6.83 4.23
N PHE A 131 -5.65 -5.76 3.60
CA PHE A 131 -6.83 -5.04 4.09
C PHE A 131 -7.75 -4.51 2.99
N GLY A 132 -7.49 -4.83 1.75
CA GLY A 132 -8.32 -4.42 0.64
C GLY A 132 -7.80 -4.89 -0.70
N LYS A 133 -8.40 -4.39 -1.76
CA LYS A 133 -7.94 -4.68 -3.13
C LYS A 133 -8.37 -3.60 -4.10
N CYS A 134 -7.79 -3.61 -5.29
CA CYS A 134 -8.25 -2.78 -6.41
C CYS A 134 -9.68 -3.17 -6.77
N ARG A 135 -10.54 -2.17 -7.01
CA ARG A 135 -11.96 -2.37 -7.29
C ARG A 135 -12.24 -2.78 -8.73
N ASP A 136 -11.34 -2.48 -9.65
CA ASP A 136 -11.58 -2.67 -11.08
C ASP A 136 -10.30 -3.03 -11.81
N GLU A 137 -10.45 -3.56 -13.01
CA GLU A 137 -9.33 -3.99 -13.84
C GLU A 137 -8.42 -2.83 -14.25
N GLU A 138 -8.99 -1.62 -14.45
CA GLU A 138 -8.19 -0.46 -14.83
C GLU A 138 -7.20 -0.08 -13.72
N SER A 139 -7.64 -0.16 -12.46
CA SER A 139 -6.78 0.08 -11.30
C SER A 139 -5.66 -0.95 -11.20
N ILE A 140 -5.97 -2.21 -11.45
CA ILE A 140 -4.95 -3.27 -11.48
C ILE A 140 -3.92 -3.00 -12.59
N LYS A 141 -4.39 -2.58 -13.77
CA LYS A 141 -3.49 -2.25 -14.88
C LYS A 141 -2.54 -1.10 -14.54
N VAL A 142 -3.04 -0.09 -13.84
CA VAL A 142 -2.21 1.03 -13.37
C VAL A 142 -1.11 0.52 -12.43
N ALA A 143 -1.48 -0.31 -11.45
CA ALA A 143 -0.52 -0.88 -10.51
C ALA A 143 0.54 -1.72 -11.23
N VAL A 144 0.12 -2.58 -12.16
CA VAL A 144 1.03 -3.42 -12.95
C VAL A 144 1.99 -2.56 -13.78
N LYS A 145 1.47 -1.50 -14.40
CA LYS A 145 2.28 -0.56 -15.18
C LYS A 145 3.36 0.08 -14.32
N TYR A 146 3.02 0.52 -13.11
CA TYR A 146 4.00 1.09 -12.19
C TYR A 146 5.05 0.06 -11.75
N GLY A 147 4.68 -1.21 -11.64
CA GLY A 147 5.62 -2.28 -11.32
C GLY A 147 6.69 -2.48 -12.40
N LYS A 148 6.43 -2.04 -13.62
CA LYS A 148 7.33 -2.23 -14.77
C LYS A 148 8.21 -1.04 -15.06
N VAL A 149 8.14 0.05 -14.31
CA VAL A 149 8.97 1.23 -14.56
C VAL A 149 10.43 0.92 -14.28
N LYS A 150 11.31 1.68 -14.91
CA LYS A 150 12.75 1.56 -14.67
C LYS A 150 13.09 1.98 -13.25
N THR A 151 13.94 1.20 -12.61
CA THR A 151 14.34 1.42 -11.22
C THR A 151 15.85 1.53 -11.12
N GLY A 152 16.30 2.04 -9.97
CA GLY A 152 17.70 2.18 -9.65
C GLY A 152 17.92 2.08 -8.15
N ARG A 153 19.11 2.48 -7.72
CA ARG A 153 19.51 2.43 -6.29
C ARG A 153 19.83 3.82 -5.79
N TRP A 154 19.55 4.02 -4.51
CA TRP A 154 19.97 5.21 -3.79
C TRP A 154 20.36 4.79 -2.37
N GLN A 155 21.63 4.95 -2.02
CA GLN A 155 22.21 4.46 -0.77
C GLN A 155 21.91 2.97 -0.57
N TYR A 156 21.22 2.64 0.53
CA TYR A 156 20.86 1.26 0.89
C TYR A 156 19.61 0.75 0.17
N TYR A 157 18.88 1.66 -0.49
CA TYR A 157 17.61 1.33 -1.13
C TYR A 157 17.82 0.89 -2.56
N SER A 158 17.13 -0.16 -2.97
CA SER A 158 17.10 -0.65 -4.34
C SER A 158 15.67 -0.63 -4.86
N ASP A 159 15.52 -0.85 -6.17
CA ASP A 159 14.20 -0.93 -6.81
C ASP A 159 13.40 0.37 -6.69
N ILE A 160 14.10 1.50 -6.67
CA ILE A 160 13.48 2.83 -6.60
C ILE A 160 13.17 3.29 -8.03
N PRO A 161 11.93 3.71 -8.33
CA PRO A 161 11.62 4.26 -9.65
C PRO A 161 12.54 5.42 -10.00
N LEU A 162 13.12 5.38 -11.21
CA LEU A 162 13.99 6.47 -11.68
C LEU A 162 13.23 7.78 -11.81
N GLN A 163 11.96 7.71 -12.20
CA GLN A 163 11.05 8.85 -12.15
C GLN A 163 10.10 8.62 -10.98
N PRO A 164 10.06 9.53 -10.00
CA PRO A 164 9.24 9.35 -8.82
C PRO A 164 7.76 9.11 -9.16
N ILE A 165 7.17 8.10 -8.54
CA ILE A 165 5.74 7.83 -8.61
C ILE A 165 5.14 8.47 -7.37
N VAL A 166 4.50 9.63 -7.54
CA VAL A 166 4.07 10.46 -6.42
C VAL A 166 2.56 10.43 -6.27
N ILE A 167 2.11 10.19 -5.04
CA ILE A 167 0.70 10.26 -4.67
C ILE A 167 0.31 11.73 -4.56
N LYS A 168 -0.66 12.16 -5.36
CA LYS A 168 -1.24 13.49 -5.22
C LYS A 168 -2.09 13.54 -3.97
N THR A 169 -3.01 12.60 -3.82
CA THR A 169 -3.84 12.44 -2.62
C THR A 169 -4.53 11.09 -2.62
N ILE A 170 -4.96 10.64 -1.43
CA ILE A 170 -5.81 9.46 -1.30
C ILE A 170 -7.10 9.93 -0.63
N GLU A 171 -8.22 9.75 -1.34
CA GLU A 171 -9.54 10.17 -0.87
C GLU A 171 -10.34 8.95 -0.43
N ILE A 172 -11.08 9.12 0.67
CA ILE A 172 -12.01 8.11 1.14
C ILE A 172 -13.39 8.49 0.62
N GLU A 173 -13.97 7.58 -0.15
CA GLU A 173 -15.31 7.76 -0.72
C GLU A 173 -16.33 7.06 0.18
N GLN A 174 -17.37 7.78 0.56
CA GLN A 174 -18.45 7.23 1.40
C GLN A 174 -19.79 7.40 0.74
#